data_f3e4eee77c029bc95c2a037a6b1bf479
#
_entry.id   f3e4eee77c029bc95c2a037a6b1bf479
#
_cell.length_a   1.000
_cell.length_b   1.000
_cell.length_c   1.000
_cell.angle_alpha   90.00
_cell.angle_beta   90.00
_cell.angle_gamma   90.00
#
_symmetry.space_group_name_H-M   'P 1'
#
loop_
_entity.id
_entity.type
_entity.pdbx_description
1 polymer ?
#
loop_
_entity_poly.entity_id
_entity_poly.type
_entity_poly.pdbx_seq_one_letter_code
_entity_poly.pdbx_strand_id
1 'polypeptide(L)'
;MADMDEVMAVFEQARRFMRQNGNYRQWTGGYPTRAILEEDISCVDECGVIVGTFCFRYGVAPEPTYRTIYDGAWLNDKPYGVIHRVASSGRVGGIFPCCLAWCLHYVDNIRIDTHRDNKVMRDLLLRHGFVRCGIIYLANGDERIAFQKELSE
;
A
#
# COMPACT_ATOMS: atom_id res chain seq x y z
N MET A 1 7.32 20.36 5.17
CA MET A 1 6.19 19.66 5.78
C MET A 1 5.13 19.60 4.68
N ALA A 2 4.66 18.41 4.31
CA ALA A 2 3.61 18.28 3.30
C ALA A 2 2.35 19.04 3.78
N ASP A 3 1.66 19.70 2.85
CA ASP A 3 0.36 20.31 3.18
C ASP A 3 -0.64 19.18 3.47
N MET A 4 -1.05 19.06 4.71
CA MET A 4 -1.94 17.98 5.15
C MET A 4 -3.34 18.07 4.49
N ASP A 5 -3.77 19.24 4.08
CA ASP A 5 -5.03 19.40 3.39
C ASP A 5 -4.93 18.87 1.94
N GLU A 6 -3.79 19.04 1.28
CA GLU A 6 -3.51 18.40 -0.01
C GLU A 6 -3.44 16.87 0.13
N VAL A 7 -2.78 16.35 1.17
CA VAL A 7 -2.74 14.91 1.47
C VAL A 7 -4.16 14.36 1.66
N MET A 8 -4.98 15.00 2.45
CA MET A 8 -6.37 14.61 2.66
C MET A 8 -7.19 14.61 1.36
N ALA A 9 -6.95 15.60 0.48
CA ALA A 9 -7.60 15.65 -0.84
C ALA A 9 -7.20 14.47 -1.73
N VAL A 10 -5.93 14.04 -1.70
CA VAL A 10 -5.47 12.83 -2.42
C VAL A 10 -6.22 11.59 -1.93
N PHE A 11 -6.38 11.42 -0.61
CA PHE A 11 -7.12 10.28 -0.06
C PHE A 11 -8.60 10.31 -0.41
N GLU A 12 -9.21 11.48 -0.46
CA GLU A 12 -10.61 11.60 -0.90
C GLU A 12 -10.78 11.17 -2.37
N GLN A 13 -9.88 11.57 -3.25
CA GLN A 13 -9.87 11.12 -4.65
C GLN A 13 -9.65 9.60 -4.74
N ALA A 14 -8.71 9.06 -3.97
CA ALA A 14 -8.43 7.62 -3.94
C ALA A 14 -9.65 6.82 -3.45
N ARG A 15 -10.37 7.29 -2.43
CA ARG A 15 -11.61 6.65 -1.97
C ARG A 15 -12.69 6.65 -3.06
N ARG A 16 -12.87 7.75 -3.78
CA ARG A 16 -13.82 7.83 -4.91
C ARG A 16 -13.45 6.83 -6.00
N PHE A 17 -12.19 6.77 -6.36
CA PHE A 17 -11.68 5.82 -7.34
C PHE A 17 -11.92 4.36 -6.91
N MET A 18 -11.64 4.02 -5.66
CA MET A 18 -11.92 2.68 -5.12
C MET A 18 -13.39 2.30 -5.30
N ARG A 19 -14.32 3.18 -4.92
CA ARG A 19 -15.77 2.94 -5.05
C ARG A 19 -16.21 2.79 -6.50
N GLN A 20 -15.69 3.62 -7.41
CA GLN A 20 -15.97 3.52 -8.85
C GLN A 20 -15.50 2.19 -9.45
N ASN A 21 -14.52 1.53 -8.84
CA ASN A 21 -13.97 0.25 -9.26
C ASN A 21 -14.45 -0.94 -8.40
N GLY A 22 -15.56 -0.79 -7.67
CA GLY A 22 -16.21 -1.88 -6.93
C GLY A 22 -15.60 -2.19 -5.55
N ASN A 23 -14.63 -1.42 -5.09
CA ASN A 23 -14.01 -1.57 -3.77
C ASN A 23 -14.73 -0.68 -2.74
N TYR A 24 -15.82 -1.16 -2.18
CA TYR A 24 -16.65 -0.41 -1.23
C TYR A 24 -16.27 -0.65 0.24
N ARG A 25 -15.46 -1.66 0.54
CA ARG A 25 -15.20 -2.15 1.90
C ARG A 25 -13.89 -1.70 2.49
N GLN A 26 -12.93 -1.33 1.65
CA GLN A 26 -11.64 -0.81 2.08
C GLN A 26 -11.73 0.70 2.34
N TRP A 27 -11.02 1.19 3.35
CA TRP A 27 -10.99 2.60 3.76
C TRP A 27 -12.38 3.18 4.06
N THR A 28 -13.13 2.49 4.89
CA THR A 28 -14.43 2.93 5.39
C THR A 28 -14.33 3.62 6.77
N GLY A 29 -15.43 4.20 7.25
CA GLY A 29 -15.48 4.78 8.59
C GLY A 29 -14.52 5.96 8.83
N GLY A 30 -14.18 6.74 7.77
CA GLY A 30 -13.26 7.86 7.88
C GLY A 30 -11.77 7.47 7.90
N TYR A 31 -11.44 6.19 7.75
CA TYR A 31 -10.06 5.73 7.63
C TYR A 31 -9.49 6.03 6.22
N PRO A 32 -8.19 6.37 6.08
CA PRO A 32 -7.28 6.76 7.15
C PRO A 32 -7.62 8.16 7.71
N THR A 33 -7.34 8.36 9.00
CA THR A 33 -7.51 9.65 9.65
C THR A 33 -6.31 10.57 9.42
N ARG A 34 -6.50 11.88 9.59
CA ARG A 34 -5.42 12.88 9.48
C ARG A 34 -4.19 12.49 10.31
N ALA A 35 -4.38 12.09 11.57
CA ALA A 35 -3.28 11.72 12.47
C ALA A 35 -2.46 10.51 11.97
N ILE A 36 -3.11 9.55 11.31
CA ILE A 36 -2.43 8.38 10.72
C ILE A 36 -1.58 8.79 9.53
N LEU A 37 -2.00 9.80 8.75
CA LEU A 37 -1.33 10.22 7.53
C LEU A 37 -0.11 11.13 7.76
N GLU A 38 0.11 11.61 8.99
CA GLU A 38 1.28 12.43 9.32
C GLU A 38 2.62 11.71 9.12
N GLU A 39 2.61 10.37 9.17
CA GLU A 39 3.78 9.52 8.94
C GLU A 39 3.95 9.12 7.47
N ASP A 40 3.00 9.45 6.60
CA ASP A 40 3.03 9.02 5.21
C ASP A 40 3.97 9.87 4.35
N ILE A 41 4.55 9.23 3.34
CA ILE A 41 5.45 9.85 2.37
C ILE A 41 4.62 10.42 1.23
N SER A 42 4.86 11.67 0.87
CA SER A 42 4.18 12.33 -0.25
C SER A 42 5.00 12.25 -1.53
N CYS A 43 4.31 11.96 -2.64
CA CYS A 43 4.85 12.07 -3.99
C CYS A 43 4.41 13.43 -4.57
N VAL A 44 5.36 14.21 -5.05
CA VAL A 44 5.08 15.52 -5.65
C VAL A 44 5.38 15.50 -7.15
N ASP A 45 4.64 16.29 -7.92
CA ASP A 45 4.93 16.52 -9.33
C ASP A 45 6.02 17.60 -9.53
N GLU A 46 6.34 17.91 -10.77
CA GLU A 46 7.36 18.92 -11.13
C GLU A 46 7.02 20.33 -10.64
N CYS A 47 5.74 20.60 -10.33
CA CYS A 47 5.26 21.87 -9.79
C CYS A 47 5.22 21.90 -8.25
N GLY A 48 5.61 20.81 -7.59
CA GLY A 48 5.54 20.67 -6.12
C GLY A 48 4.16 20.33 -5.57
N VAL A 49 3.20 19.95 -6.43
CA VAL A 49 1.86 19.54 -6.03
C VAL A 49 1.86 18.08 -5.57
N ILE A 50 1.20 17.75 -4.47
CA ILE A 50 1.08 16.38 -3.98
C ILE A 50 0.15 15.59 -4.90
N VAL A 51 0.68 14.57 -5.55
CA VAL A 51 -0.03 13.70 -6.50
C VAL A 51 -0.24 12.28 -6.01
N GLY A 52 0.43 11.89 -4.92
CA GLY A 52 0.29 10.59 -4.30
C GLY A 52 0.88 10.55 -2.91
N THR A 53 0.50 9.54 -2.13
CA THR A 53 1.06 9.28 -0.80
C THR A 53 1.13 7.78 -0.55
N PHE A 54 2.02 7.37 0.35
CA PHE A 54 2.15 6.00 0.82
C PHE A 54 2.82 5.94 2.20
N CYS A 55 2.59 4.86 2.92
CA CYS A 55 3.33 4.55 4.15
C CYS A 55 4.35 3.46 3.87
N PHE A 56 5.56 3.60 4.40
CA PHE A 56 6.62 2.60 4.32
C PHE A 56 7.18 2.32 5.71
N ARG A 57 7.29 1.03 6.03
CA ARG A 57 7.92 0.54 7.25
C ARG A 57 8.88 -0.58 6.89
N TYR A 58 9.99 -0.70 7.61
CA TYR A 58 11.01 -1.73 7.38
C TYR A 58 11.54 -2.30 8.68
N GLY A 59 11.87 -3.57 8.69
CA GLY A 59 12.53 -4.23 9.81
C GLY A 59 12.29 -5.73 9.89
N VAL A 60 12.59 -6.29 11.06
CA VAL A 60 12.28 -7.67 11.41
C VAL A 60 10.83 -7.70 11.92
N ALA A 61 9.89 -8.13 11.11
CA ALA A 61 8.46 -8.15 11.42
C ALA A 61 7.86 -6.76 11.77
N PRO A 62 7.97 -5.76 10.86
CA PRO A 62 7.48 -4.40 11.11
C PRO A 62 5.95 -4.30 11.16
N GLU A 63 5.23 -5.32 10.68
CA GLU A 63 3.77 -5.39 10.65
C GLU A 63 3.28 -6.60 11.47
N PRO A 64 2.69 -6.39 12.67
CA PRO A 64 2.24 -7.48 13.53
C PRO A 64 1.21 -8.42 12.88
N THR A 65 0.34 -7.90 12.00
CA THR A 65 -0.70 -8.70 11.34
C THR A 65 -0.13 -9.68 10.29
N TYR A 66 1.14 -9.52 9.90
CA TYR A 66 1.83 -10.42 8.97
C TYR A 66 2.53 -11.61 9.63
N ARG A 67 2.49 -11.70 10.97
CA ARG A 67 3.09 -12.83 11.71
C ARG A 67 2.44 -14.17 11.41
N THR A 68 1.13 -14.16 11.19
CA THR A 68 0.35 -15.35 10.86
C THR A 68 -0.25 -15.18 9.47
N ILE A 69 -0.03 -16.16 8.60
CA ILE A 69 -0.58 -16.21 7.24
C ILE A 69 -1.35 -17.53 7.07
N TYR A 70 -2.46 -17.46 6.36
CA TYR A 70 -3.37 -18.57 6.07
C TYR A 70 -3.41 -18.82 4.55
N ASP A 71 -3.84 -20.01 4.14
CA ASP A 71 -3.97 -20.41 2.73
C ASP A 71 -2.71 -20.17 1.90
N GLY A 72 -1.56 -20.42 2.50
CA GLY A 72 -0.27 -20.25 1.85
C GLY A 72 0.86 -19.94 2.84
N ALA A 73 1.92 -19.35 2.34
CA ALA A 73 3.10 -18.98 3.11
C ALA A 73 3.80 -17.76 2.50
N TRP A 74 4.51 -17.01 3.32
CA TRP A 74 5.47 -16.01 2.86
C TRP A 74 6.62 -16.69 2.09
N LEU A 75 7.24 -15.98 1.14
CA LEU A 75 8.33 -16.53 0.33
C LEU A 75 9.60 -16.81 1.17
N ASN A 76 9.79 -16.07 2.25
CA ASN A 76 10.95 -16.18 3.13
C ASN A 76 10.67 -15.55 4.50
N ASP A 77 11.61 -15.73 5.45
CA ASP A 77 11.58 -15.16 6.80
C ASP A 77 12.58 -13.99 6.98
N LYS A 78 13.10 -13.43 5.89
CA LYS A 78 14.04 -12.31 5.93
C LYS A 78 13.33 -11.02 6.43
N PRO A 79 14.08 -10.03 6.93
CA PRO A 79 13.55 -8.68 7.13
C PRO A 79 12.88 -8.17 5.85
N TYR A 80 11.85 -7.38 5.99
CA TYR A 80 11.06 -6.91 4.85
C TYR A 80 10.56 -5.49 5.03
N GLY A 81 10.32 -4.83 3.92
CA GLY A 81 9.56 -3.60 3.87
C GLY A 81 8.07 -3.86 3.70
N VAL A 82 7.26 -2.99 4.26
CA VAL A 82 5.80 -3.00 4.09
C VAL A 82 5.37 -1.67 3.49
N ILE A 83 4.59 -1.74 2.42
CA ILE A 83 3.97 -0.55 1.82
C ILE A 83 2.48 -0.59 2.17
N HIS A 84 2.01 0.48 2.81
CA HIS A 84 0.60 0.66 3.14
C HIS A 84 0.05 1.95 2.55
N ARG A 85 -1.26 2.03 2.48
CA ARG A 85 -2.01 3.26 2.17
C ARG A 85 -1.53 3.97 0.90
N VAL A 86 -1.22 3.23 -0.16
CA VAL A 86 -0.90 3.85 -1.45
C VAL A 86 -2.14 4.56 -1.98
N ALA A 87 -2.03 5.86 -2.16
CA ALA A 87 -3.08 6.70 -2.70
C ALA A 87 -2.57 7.57 -3.85
N SER A 88 -3.40 7.73 -4.86
CA SER A 88 -3.14 8.60 -6.02
C SER A 88 -4.23 9.65 -6.14
N SER A 89 -3.84 10.87 -6.50
CA SER A 89 -4.78 11.94 -6.86
C SER A 89 -5.51 11.67 -8.19
N GLY A 90 -5.01 10.75 -9.00
CA GLY A 90 -5.50 10.51 -10.37
C GLY A 90 -5.03 11.53 -11.40
N ARG A 91 -4.29 12.57 -11.00
CA ARG A 91 -3.79 13.61 -11.93
C ARG A 91 -2.65 13.13 -12.82
N VAL A 92 -1.83 12.23 -12.29
CA VAL A 92 -0.71 11.63 -13.01
C VAL A 92 -0.73 10.11 -12.82
N GLY A 93 -0.23 9.38 -13.81
CA GLY A 93 -0.05 7.93 -13.72
C GLY A 93 1.26 7.56 -13.00
N GLY A 94 1.43 6.26 -12.73
CA GLY A 94 2.71 5.73 -12.25
C GLY A 94 3.03 5.96 -10.78
N ILE A 95 2.06 6.30 -9.94
CA ILE A 95 2.28 6.53 -8.49
C ILE A 95 2.80 5.26 -7.83
N PHE A 96 2.13 4.11 -8.00
CA PHE A 96 2.58 2.86 -7.38
C PHE A 96 3.97 2.41 -7.86
N PRO A 97 4.28 2.38 -9.16
CA PRO A 97 5.64 2.09 -9.63
C PRO A 97 6.70 3.02 -9.04
N CYS A 98 6.41 4.30 -8.89
CA CYS A 98 7.30 5.26 -8.26
C CYS A 98 7.53 4.96 -6.78
N CYS A 99 6.46 4.70 -6.02
CA CYS A 99 6.55 4.27 -4.62
C CYS A 99 7.36 2.98 -4.47
N LEU A 100 7.10 1.98 -5.32
CA LEU A 100 7.79 0.70 -5.31
C LEU A 100 9.28 0.87 -5.59
N ALA A 101 9.65 1.63 -6.63
CA ALA A 101 11.04 1.90 -6.97
C ALA A 101 11.78 2.60 -5.83
N TRP A 102 11.14 3.58 -5.18
CA TRP A 102 11.70 4.25 -4.02
C TRP A 102 11.93 3.28 -2.85
N CYS A 103 10.96 2.43 -2.52
CA CYS A 103 11.10 1.44 -1.46
C CYS A 103 12.19 0.41 -1.75
N LEU A 104 12.29 -0.07 -3.01
CA LEU A 104 13.30 -1.03 -3.45
C LEU A 104 14.71 -0.45 -3.48
N HIS A 105 14.88 0.87 -3.37
CA HIS A 105 16.18 1.49 -3.14
C HIS A 105 16.74 1.19 -1.74
N TYR A 106 15.86 0.92 -0.77
CA TYR A 106 16.24 0.67 0.63
C TYR A 106 16.17 -0.80 1.03
N VAL A 107 15.33 -1.59 0.35
CA VAL A 107 15.08 -2.99 0.68
C VAL A 107 14.87 -3.83 -0.59
N ASP A 108 15.24 -5.09 -0.54
CA ASP A 108 15.07 -6.06 -1.63
C ASP A 108 13.86 -6.98 -1.45
N ASN A 109 13.18 -6.89 -0.31
CA ASN A 109 12.09 -7.77 0.10
C ASN A 109 10.91 -6.95 0.61
N ILE A 110 9.77 -7.01 -0.08
CA ILE A 110 8.58 -6.20 0.23
C ILE A 110 7.35 -7.09 0.35
N ARG A 111 6.55 -6.85 1.39
CA ARG A 111 5.24 -7.45 1.62
C ARG A 111 4.15 -6.38 1.55
N ILE A 112 3.03 -6.72 0.92
CA ILE A 112 1.85 -5.85 0.77
C ILE A 112 0.60 -6.67 0.95
N ASP A 113 -0.43 -6.09 1.53
CA ASP A 113 -1.77 -6.64 1.54
C ASP A 113 -2.77 -5.73 0.85
N THR A 114 -3.86 -6.30 0.34
CA THR A 114 -4.98 -5.54 -0.19
C THR A 114 -6.30 -6.30 -0.03
N HIS A 115 -7.41 -5.57 -0.03
CA HIS A 115 -8.74 -6.18 0.03
C HIS A 115 -9.05 -6.95 -1.26
N ARG A 116 -9.83 -8.04 -1.15
CA ARG A 116 -10.25 -8.85 -2.32
C ARG A 116 -10.95 -8.05 -3.41
N ASP A 117 -11.73 -7.03 -3.02
CA ASP A 117 -12.48 -6.17 -3.95
C ASP A 117 -11.60 -5.13 -4.64
N ASN A 118 -10.35 -4.95 -4.19
CA ASN A 118 -9.40 -4.05 -4.83
C ASN A 118 -8.72 -4.72 -6.02
N LYS A 119 -9.50 -4.97 -7.08
CA LYS A 119 -9.00 -5.61 -8.29
C LYS A 119 -7.87 -4.81 -8.93
N VAL A 120 -7.97 -3.49 -8.93
CA VAL A 120 -6.96 -2.60 -9.52
C VAL A 120 -5.60 -2.82 -8.85
N MET A 121 -5.55 -2.82 -7.52
CA MET A 121 -4.30 -3.05 -6.78
C MET A 121 -3.79 -4.49 -6.97
N ARG A 122 -4.65 -5.49 -6.95
CA ARG A 122 -4.24 -6.89 -7.17
C ARG A 122 -3.57 -7.08 -8.54
N ASP A 123 -4.18 -6.54 -9.59
CA ASP A 123 -3.64 -6.62 -10.95
C ASP A 123 -2.33 -5.85 -11.06
N LEU A 124 -2.23 -4.71 -10.38
CA LEU A 124 -1.03 -3.88 -10.33
C LEU A 124 0.14 -4.61 -9.63
N LEU A 125 -0.12 -5.24 -8.49
CA LEU A 125 0.87 -6.03 -7.76
C LEU A 125 1.42 -7.17 -8.61
N LEU A 126 0.54 -7.94 -9.25
CA LEU A 126 0.95 -9.05 -10.13
C LEU A 126 1.79 -8.56 -11.31
N ARG A 127 1.40 -7.45 -11.96
CA ARG A 127 2.16 -6.84 -13.06
C ARG A 127 3.55 -6.37 -12.63
N HIS A 128 3.73 -6.01 -11.36
CA HIS A 128 5.03 -5.59 -10.82
C HIS A 128 5.81 -6.73 -10.15
N GLY A 129 5.43 -7.99 -10.40
CA GLY A 129 6.18 -9.17 -10.00
C GLY A 129 5.98 -9.58 -8.54
N PHE A 130 4.92 -9.11 -7.90
CA PHE A 130 4.50 -9.67 -6.61
C PHE A 130 3.82 -11.02 -6.81
N VAL A 131 4.05 -11.92 -5.86
CA VAL A 131 3.43 -13.24 -5.80
C VAL A 131 2.37 -13.23 -4.70
N ARG A 132 1.20 -13.78 -4.97
CA ARG A 132 0.19 -14.02 -3.94
C ARG A 132 0.71 -15.08 -2.97
N CYS A 133 0.79 -14.75 -1.70
CA CYS A 133 1.32 -15.62 -0.64
C CYS A 133 0.23 -16.30 0.18
N GLY A 134 -0.90 -15.66 0.37
CA GLY A 134 -1.97 -16.20 1.20
C GLY A 134 -2.95 -15.14 1.68
N ILE A 135 -3.51 -15.39 2.86
CA ILE A 135 -4.48 -14.52 3.52
C ILE A 135 -3.94 -14.08 4.88
N ILE A 136 -4.12 -12.80 5.20
CA ILE A 136 -3.89 -12.27 6.55
C ILE A 136 -5.18 -11.61 7.07
N TYR A 137 -5.25 -11.40 8.37
CA TYR A 137 -6.36 -10.71 9.01
C TYR A 137 -5.85 -9.47 9.74
N LEU A 138 -6.50 -8.34 9.52
CA LEU A 138 -6.24 -7.12 10.27
C LEU A 138 -6.69 -7.25 11.72
N ALA A 139 -6.28 -6.32 12.58
CA ALA A 139 -6.64 -6.33 14.00
C ALA A 139 -8.16 -6.32 14.25
N ASN A 140 -8.95 -5.75 13.34
CA ASN A 140 -10.42 -5.73 13.37
C ASN A 140 -11.06 -7.01 12.80
N GLY A 141 -10.27 -8.00 12.36
CA GLY A 141 -10.73 -9.24 11.75
C GLY A 141 -10.98 -9.19 10.25
N ASP A 142 -10.75 -8.06 9.60
CA ASP A 142 -10.91 -7.92 8.15
C ASP A 142 -9.86 -8.74 7.39
N GLU A 143 -10.33 -9.52 6.43
CA GLU A 143 -9.50 -10.34 5.55
C GLU A 143 -8.77 -9.48 4.51
N ARG A 144 -7.50 -9.81 4.28
CA ARG A 144 -6.67 -9.25 3.22
C ARG A 144 -5.93 -10.34 2.46
N ILE A 145 -5.74 -10.13 1.16
CA ILE A 145 -4.86 -10.97 0.35
C ILE A 145 -3.44 -10.44 0.50
N ALA A 146 -2.53 -11.33 0.85
CA ALA A 146 -1.12 -11.04 1.10
C ALA A 146 -0.27 -11.32 -0.15
N PHE A 147 0.63 -10.39 -0.45
CA PHE A 147 1.56 -10.47 -1.58
C PHE A 147 2.99 -10.19 -1.10
N GLN A 148 3.96 -10.80 -1.77
CA GLN A 148 5.38 -10.54 -1.52
C GLN A 148 6.14 -10.45 -2.84
N LYS A 149 7.14 -9.59 -2.85
CA LYS A 149 8.15 -9.49 -3.90
C LYS A 149 9.54 -9.47 -3.25
N GLU A 150 10.41 -10.32 -3.73
CA GLU A 150 11.83 -10.30 -3.42
C GLU A 150 12.60 -10.05 -4.72
N LEU A 151 13.58 -9.14 -4.68
CA LEU A 151 14.54 -9.00 -5.78
C LEU A 151 15.56 -10.14 -5.66
N SER A 152 15.73 -10.91 -6.74
CA SER A 152 16.85 -11.85 -6.86
C SER A 152 18.16 -11.09 -6.96
N GLU A 153 19.19 -11.60 -6.30
CA GLU A 153 20.57 -11.15 -6.53
C GLU A 153 21.00 -11.37 -8.00
#